data_3111ad33965cdf32caa7b60f6543d371
#
_entry.id   3111ad33965cdf32caa7b60f6543d371
#
_cell.length_a   1.000
_cell.length_b   1.000
_cell.length_c   1.000
_cell.angle_alpha   90.00
_cell.angle_beta   90.00
_cell.angle_gamma   90.00
#
_symmetry.space_group_name_H-M   'P 1'
#
loop_
_entity.id
_entity.type
_entity.pdbx_description
1 polymer ?
#
loop_
_entity_poly.entity_id
_entity_poly.type
_entity_poly.pdbx_seq_one_letter_code
_entity_poly.pdbx_strand_id
1 'polypeptide(L)'
;MFLPKNGHTRNPRRLVATLARLFTEAGGTVLAERVLKLLPEGSGWRVVTSSANHIVGKVVVSAGAWSMQLLRPLGIRLPLETERGYHMMLRGASVVPRLPILSRGRGFSITPMEQGLRLAGTVEIGGLDQPMNEERAYVLLRQAKQVLPALEASDFSIWMGFRPSFPDSLPVIDEASGRRGLFLAFGHGHTGMTGGAPTGRLVKQLVAGEPADMPLAPYSARRFH
;
A
#
# COMPACT_ATOMS: atom_id res chain seq x y z
N MET A 1 -1.47 -15.84 -22.21
CA MET A 1 -2.91 -16.04 -21.89
C MET A 1 -3.55 -14.66 -21.80
N PHE A 2 -4.66 -14.43 -22.51
CA PHE A 2 -5.47 -13.22 -22.42
C PHE A 2 -6.55 -13.37 -21.34
N LEU A 3 -6.70 -12.36 -20.46
CA LEU A 3 -7.67 -12.36 -19.36
C LEU A 3 -8.68 -11.22 -19.59
N PRO A 4 -9.78 -11.47 -20.33
CA PRO A 4 -10.68 -10.42 -20.82
C PRO A 4 -11.47 -9.70 -19.71
N LYS A 5 -11.59 -10.30 -18.54
CA LYS A 5 -12.29 -9.73 -17.38
C LYS A 5 -11.39 -8.96 -16.42
N ASN A 6 -10.08 -8.91 -16.68
CA ASN A 6 -9.15 -8.15 -15.85
C ASN A 6 -9.05 -6.71 -16.37
N GLY A 7 -8.97 -5.79 -15.41
CA GLY A 7 -8.71 -4.38 -15.67
C GLY A 7 -7.39 -3.93 -15.07
N HIS A 8 -7.05 -2.69 -15.30
CA HIS A 8 -5.93 -2.01 -14.63
C HIS A 8 -6.25 -0.54 -14.38
N THR A 9 -5.62 0.02 -13.37
CA THR A 9 -5.74 1.44 -13.06
C THR A 9 -4.67 2.22 -13.84
N ARG A 10 -5.09 3.11 -14.73
CA ARG A 10 -4.17 3.91 -15.54
C ARG A 10 -3.46 5.02 -14.75
N ASN A 11 -4.08 5.48 -13.66
CA ASN A 11 -3.52 6.51 -12.78
C ASN A 11 -3.91 6.24 -11.31
N PRO A 12 -3.11 5.44 -10.56
CA PRO A 12 -3.36 5.15 -9.15
C PRO A 12 -3.36 6.41 -8.26
N ARG A 13 -2.49 7.38 -8.57
CA ARG A 13 -2.42 8.64 -7.82
C ARG A 13 -3.73 9.43 -7.91
N ARG A 14 -4.32 9.52 -9.12
CA ARG A 14 -5.60 10.21 -9.33
C ARG A 14 -6.73 9.51 -8.58
N LEU A 15 -6.74 8.17 -8.54
CA LEU A 15 -7.71 7.42 -7.75
C LEU A 15 -7.65 7.82 -6.27
N VAL A 16 -6.45 7.79 -5.66
CA VAL A 16 -6.28 8.14 -4.24
C VAL A 16 -6.63 9.61 -3.98
N ALA A 17 -6.19 10.52 -4.85
CA ALA A 17 -6.51 11.94 -4.72
C ALA A 17 -8.03 12.20 -4.83
N THR A 18 -8.73 11.47 -5.69
CA THR A 18 -10.21 11.56 -5.82
C THR A 18 -10.89 11.08 -4.55
N LEU A 19 -10.44 9.96 -3.96
CA LEU A 19 -11.00 9.45 -2.71
C LEU A 19 -10.76 10.44 -1.56
N ALA A 20 -9.58 11.05 -1.47
CA ALA A 20 -9.30 12.07 -0.46
C ALA A 20 -10.19 13.31 -0.62
N ARG A 21 -10.43 13.77 -1.86
CA ARG A 21 -11.35 14.87 -2.14
C ARG A 21 -12.79 14.54 -1.73
N LEU A 22 -13.28 13.35 -2.12
CA LEU A 22 -14.63 12.90 -1.74
C LEU A 22 -14.79 12.78 -0.22
N PHE A 23 -13.76 12.33 0.49
CA PHE A 23 -13.75 12.30 1.95
C PHE A 23 -13.89 13.70 2.54
N THR A 24 -13.17 14.69 2.01
CA THR A 24 -13.24 16.09 2.46
C THR A 24 -14.62 16.69 2.15
N GLU A 25 -15.17 16.44 0.96
CA GLU A 25 -16.53 16.88 0.56
C GLU A 25 -17.63 16.28 1.46
N ALA A 26 -17.39 15.07 1.99
CA ALA A 26 -18.28 14.43 2.97
C ALA A 26 -18.09 14.94 4.41
N GLY A 27 -17.29 16.01 4.63
CA GLY A 27 -17.05 16.61 5.94
C GLY A 27 -15.83 16.06 6.69
N GLY A 28 -15.04 15.17 6.07
CA GLY A 28 -13.78 14.69 6.63
C GLY A 28 -12.67 15.74 6.57
N THR A 29 -11.72 15.67 7.49
CA THR A 29 -10.55 16.56 7.53
C THR A 29 -9.29 15.78 7.19
N VAL A 30 -8.48 16.27 6.24
CA VAL A 30 -7.17 15.75 5.90
C VAL A 30 -6.11 16.70 6.45
N LEU A 31 -5.27 16.21 7.36
CA LEU A 31 -4.17 16.96 7.96
C LEU A 31 -2.84 16.48 7.36
N ALA A 32 -2.04 17.40 6.84
CA ALA A 32 -0.71 17.11 6.33
C ALA A 32 0.32 17.07 7.49
N GLU A 33 0.12 16.17 8.44
CA GLU A 33 0.93 16.03 9.65
C GLU A 33 1.52 14.63 9.74
N ARG A 34 2.73 14.55 10.27
CA ARG A 34 3.36 13.27 10.58
C ARG A 34 2.97 12.83 11.99
N VAL A 35 2.31 11.67 12.10
CA VAL A 35 2.04 11.05 13.40
C VAL A 35 3.34 10.47 13.97
N LEU A 36 3.66 10.86 15.21
CA LEU A 36 4.88 10.46 15.92
C LEU A 36 4.61 9.40 16.98
N LYS A 37 3.48 9.53 17.71
CA LYS A 37 3.13 8.63 18.81
C LYS A 37 1.61 8.49 18.95
N LEU A 38 1.19 7.37 19.49
CA LEU A 38 -0.17 7.11 19.94
C LEU A 38 -0.10 6.83 21.44
N LEU A 39 -0.88 7.55 22.24
CA LEU A 39 -0.92 7.40 23.69
C LEU A 39 -2.37 7.17 24.13
N PRO A 40 -2.66 6.19 25.00
CA PRO A 40 -3.96 6.09 25.62
C PRO A 40 -4.30 7.37 26.40
N GLU A 41 -5.53 7.86 26.27
CA GLU A 41 -5.99 9.09 26.93
C GLU A 41 -7.45 8.94 27.36
N GLY A 42 -7.69 8.78 28.66
CA GLY A 42 -9.04 8.51 29.17
C GLY A 42 -9.65 7.27 28.52
N SER A 43 -10.81 7.42 27.87
CA SER A 43 -11.47 6.34 27.11
C SER A 43 -11.07 6.30 25.62
N GLY A 44 -10.16 7.17 25.18
CA GLY A 44 -9.73 7.33 23.80
C GLY A 44 -8.21 7.38 23.64
N TRP A 45 -7.76 8.21 22.73
CA TRP A 45 -6.36 8.26 22.30
C TRP A 45 -5.89 9.70 22.10
N ARG A 46 -4.65 9.97 22.49
CA ARG A 46 -3.90 11.15 22.08
C ARG A 46 -3.01 10.78 20.90
N VAL A 47 -3.25 11.39 19.75
CA VAL A 47 -2.43 11.28 18.55
C VAL A 47 -1.43 12.46 18.57
N VAL A 48 -0.17 12.17 18.81
CA VAL A 48 0.91 13.17 18.80
C VAL A 48 1.47 13.25 17.39
N THR A 49 1.43 14.45 16.83
CA THR A 49 1.93 14.72 15.48
C THR A 49 3.15 15.65 15.51
N SER A 50 3.68 15.96 14.33
CA SER A 50 4.80 16.92 14.16
C SER A 50 4.42 18.36 14.52
N SER A 51 3.12 18.68 14.57
CA SER A 51 2.63 20.05 14.75
C SER A 51 1.62 20.22 15.89
N ALA A 52 0.94 19.15 16.31
CA ALA A 52 -0.12 19.23 17.30
C ALA A 52 -0.33 17.94 18.09
N ASN A 53 -1.25 17.99 19.05
CA ASN A 53 -1.82 16.83 19.73
C ASN A 53 -3.34 16.81 19.47
N HIS A 54 -3.85 15.66 19.00
CA HIS A 54 -5.27 15.47 18.75
C HIS A 54 -5.83 14.43 19.72
N ILE A 55 -6.90 14.78 20.43
CA ILE A 55 -7.64 13.86 21.30
C ILE A 55 -8.81 13.28 20.51
N VAL A 56 -8.84 11.96 20.38
CA VAL A 56 -9.82 11.25 19.56
C VAL A 56 -10.37 10.02 20.30
N GLY A 57 -11.60 9.64 20.02
CA GLY A 57 -12.22 8.45 20.63
C GLY A 57 -11.65 7.13 20.06
N LYS A 58 -11.30 7.13 18.77
CA LYS A 58 -10.86 5.93 18.05
C LYS A 58 -9.75 6.27 17.06
N VAL A 59 -8.83 5.33 16.83
CA VAL A 59 -7.74 5.45 15.88
C VAL A 59 -7.72 4.25 14.95
N VAL A 60 -7.54 4.49 13.66
CA VAL A 60 -7.24 3.44 12.67
C VAL A 60 -5.80 3.63 12.19
N VAL A 61 -4.93 2.67 12.44
CA VAL A 61 -3.57 2.68 11.93
C VAL A 61 -3.55 2.06 10.53
N SER A 62 -3.31 2.90 9.52
CA SER A 62 -3.19 2.52 8.10
C SER A 62 -1.88 3.06 7.51
N ALA A 63 -0.82 3.11 8.31
CA ALA A 63 0.46 3.75 7.96
C ALA A 63 1.37 2.87 7.08
N GLY A 64 0.82 1.82 6.45
CA GLY A 64 1.56 0.94 5.53
C GLY A 64 2.79 0.32 6.19
N ALA A 65 3.94 0.44 5.56
CA ALA A 65 5.19 -0.12 6.06
C ALA A 65 5.68 0.53 7.38
N TRP A 66 5.19 1.74 7.68
CA TRP A 66 5.53 2.46 8.92
C TRP A 66 4.62 2.14 10.10
N SER A 67 3.59 1.32 9.92
CA SER A 67 2.60 1.00 10.97
C SER A 67 3.26 0.48 12.25
N MET A 68 4.30 -0.35 12.14
CA MET A 68 4.99 -0.90 13.30
C MET A 68 5.77 0.14 14.10
N GLN A 69 6.16 1.27 13.52
CA GLN A 69 6.81 2.37 14.27
C GLN A 69 5.85 2.98 15.30
N LEU A 70 4.55 3.03 14.99
CA LEU A 70 3.50 3.52 15.89
C LEU A 70 3.04 2.46 16.90
N LEU A 71 3.11 1.18 16.55
CA LEU A 71 2.52 0.08 17.33
C LEU A 71 3.49 -0.57 18.32
N ARG A 72 4.79 -0.65 17.97
CA ARG A 72 5.82 -1.24 18.88
C ARG A 72 5.88 -0.57 20.25
N PRO A 73 5.80 0.77 20.38
CA PRO A 73 5.76 1.42 21.68
C PRO A 73 4.54 1.05 22.54
N LEU A 74 3.46 0.57 21.92
CA LEU A 74 2.25 0.09 22.59
C LEU A 74 2.33 -1.40 22.97
N GLY A 75 3.48 -2.06 22.74
CA GLY A 75 3.68 -3.48 23.01
C GLY A 75 3.13 -4.41 21.90
N ILE A 76 2.62 -3.85 20.80
CA ILE A 76 2.11 -4.65 19.68
C ILE A 76 3.26 -5.01 18.75
N ARG A 77 3.45 -6.30 18.51
CA ARG A 77 4.53 -6.83 17.66
C ARG A 77 3.92 -7.77 16.62
N LEU A 78 4.03 -7.40 15.36
CA LEU A 78 3.58 -8.21 14.23
C LEU A 78 4.74 -8.38 13.24
N PRO A 79 4.81 -9.50 12.50
CA PRO A 79 5.91 -9.80 11.58
C PRO A 79 5.71 -9.06 10.24
N LEU A 80 5.49 -7.74 10.31
CA LEU A 80 5.41 -6.88 9.14
C LEU A 80 6.79 -6.66 8.57
N GLU A 81 6.97 -7.02 7.30
CA GLU A 81 8.20 -6.77 6.55
C GLU A 81 7.95 -5.76 5.43
N THR A 82 9.02 -5.14 4.98
CA THR A 82 9.00 -4.18 3.89
C THR A 82 9.58 -4.80 2.62
N GLU A 83 8.71 -5.09 1.66
CA GLU A 83 9.13 -5.47 0.32
C GLU A 83 9.33 -4.21 -0.53
N ARG A 84 10.57 -3.86 -0.79
CA ARG A 84 10.93 -2.73 -1.65
C ARG A 84 10.70 -3.11 -3.10
N GLY A 85 9.78 -2.41 -3.76
CA GLY A 85 9.42 -2.66 -5.15
C GLY A 85 9.82 -1.51 -6.04
N TYR A 86 10.34 -1.84 -7.21
CA TYR A 86 10.86 -0.86 -8.17
C TYR A 86 9.96 -0.73 -9.38
N HIS A 87 9.94 0.45 -9.97
CA HIS A 87 9.44 0.61 -11.32
C HIS A 87 10.24 1.66 -12.09
N MET A 88 10.24 1.47 -13.40
CA MET A 88 10.70 2.46 -14.37
C MET A 88 9.49 2.94 -15.16
N MET A 89 9.31 4.24 -15.26
CA MET A 89 8.28 4.87 -16.09
C MET A 89 8.94 5.41 -17.35
N LEU A 90 8.60 4.84 -18.50
CA LEU A 90 9.12 5.27 -19.79
C LEU A 90 8.14 6.26 -20.43
N ARG A 91 8.58 7.49 -20.64
CA ARG A 91 7.81 8.49 -21.39
C ARG A 91 8.23 8.42 -22.86
N GLY A 92 7.27 8.58 -23.76
CA GLY A 92 7.56 8.50 -25.20
C GLY A 92 8.10 7.14 -25.69
N ALA A 93 7.69 6.03 -25.04
CA ALA A 93 8.07 4.69 -25.45
C ALA A 93 7.62 4.41 -26.90
N SER A 94 8.53 3.86 -27.73
CA SER A 94 8.27 3.54 -29.14
C SER A 94 7.16 2.50 -29.33
N VAL A 95 6.96 1.62 -28.35
CA VAL A 95 5.94 0.57 -28.33
C VAL A 95 5.15 0.65 -27.04
N VAL A 96 3.83 0.81 -27.15
CA VAL A 96 2.90 0.82 -26.01
C VAL A 96 1.82 -0.23 -26.23
N PRO A 97 1.81 -1.34 -25.48
CA PRO A 97 0.77 -2.34 -25.58
C PRO A 97 -0.60 -1.76 -25.14
N ARG A 98 -1.70 -2.24 -25.72
CA ARG A 98 -3.05 -1.81 -25.34
C ARG A 98 -3.47 -2.27 -23.94
N LEU A 99 -2.90 -3.38 -23.47
CA LEU A 99 -3.22 -4.03 -22.20
C LEU A 99 -1.93 -4.31 -21.42
N PRO A 100 -2.02 -4.42 -20.09
CA PRO A 100 -0.88 -4.86 -19.30
C PRO A 100 -0.38 -6.25 -19.71
N ILE A 101 0.93 -6.39 -19.77
CA ILE A 101 1.62 -7.67 -19.97
C ILE A 101 2.23 -8.08 -18.64
N LEU A 102 1.81 -9.23 -18.10
CA LEU A 102 2.38 -9.82 -16.91
C LEU A 102 3.27 -11.00 -17.29
N SER A 103 4.57 -10.86 -17.11
CA SER A 103 5.54 -11.92 -17.31
C SER A 103 5.80 -12.66 -16.00
N ARG A 104 4.98 -13.68 -15.70
CA ARG A 104 5.07 -14.43 -14.43
C ARG A 104 6.42 -15.10 -14.22
N GLY A 105 6.96 -15.75 -15.26
CA GLY A 105 8.26 -16.42 -15.17
C GLY A 105 9.45 -15.49 -14.95
N ARG A 106 9.27 -14.17 -15.18
CA ARG A 106 10.32 -13.14 -14.99
C ARG A 106 9.99 -12.21 -13.82
N GLY A 107 8.83 -12.35 -13.18
CA GLY A 107 8.46 -11.55 -12.01
C GLY A 107 8.25 -10.06 -12.28
N PHE A 108 7.85 -9.66 -13.50
CA PHE A 108 7.60 -8.25 -13.82
C PHE A 108 6.39 -8.03 -14.71
N SER A 109 5.95 -6.77 -14.79
CA SER A 109 4.85 -6.33 -15.63
C SER A 109 5.22 -5.12 -16.47
N ILE A 110 4.60 -5.03 -17.66
CA ILE A 110 4.61 -3.88 -18.56
C ILE A 110 3.19 -3.35 -18.60
N THR A 111 2.97 -2.13 -18.16
CA THR A 111 1.62 -1.58 -17.99
C THR A 111 1.51 -0.21 -18.66
N PRO A 112 0.59 -0.04 -19.63
CA PRO A 112 0.28 1.27 -20.19
C PRO A 112 -0.40 2.14 -19.12
N MET A 113 0.23 3.26 -18.78
CA MET A 113 -0.27 4.22 -17.82
C MET A 113 -0.57 5.55 -18.50
N GLU A 114 -1.24 6.44 -17.79
CA GLU A 114 -1.53 7.79 -18.29
C GLU A 114 -0.26 8.61 -18.57
N GLN A 115 0.81 8.35 -17.80
CA GLN A 115 2.08 9.08 -17.87
C GLN A 115 3.16 8.40 -18.73
N GLY A 116 2.86 7.25 -19.33
CA GLY A 116 3.81 6.49 -20.12
C GLY A 116 3.69 4.98 -19.92
N LEU A 117 4.73 4.26 -20.30
CA LEU A 117 4.80 2.81 -20.12
C LEU A 117 5.52 2.47 -18.82
N ARG A 118 4.82 1.84 -17.89
CA ARG A 118 5.38 1.44 -16.60
C ARG A 118 5.92 0.02 -16.65
N LEU A 119 7.20 -0.13 -16.36
CA LEU A 119 7.85 -1.40 -16.10
C LEU A 119 7.95 -1.57 -14.60
N ALA A 120 7.30 -2.59 -14.03
CA ALA A 120 7.26 -2.78 -12.58
C ALA A 120 7.52 -4.23 -12.19
N GLY A 121 8.31 -4.43 -11.16
CA GLY A 121 8.66 -5.76 -10.67
C GLY A 121 9.72 -5.66 -9.59
N THR A 122 10.45 -6.74 -9.42
CA THR A 122 11.49 -6.96 -8.41
C THR A 122 10.99 -6.79 -6.98
N VAL A 123 11.56 -7.55 -6.09
CA VAL A 123 11.36 -7.45 -4.64
C VAL A 123 12.74 -7.42 -3.99
N GLU A 124 12.92 -6.52 -3.06
CA GLU A 124 14.10 -6.41 -2.22
C GLU A 124 13.69 -6.31 -0.76
N ILE A 125 14.24 -7.16 0.07
CA ILE A 125 14.11 -7.08 1.51
C ILE A 125 15.27 -6.23 2.02
N GLY A 126 15.00 -4.99 2.40
CA GLY A 126 16.03 -4.02 2.76
C GLY A 126 15.57 -2.99 3.78
N GLY A 127 14.44 -3.24 4.44
CA GLY A 127 13.87 -2.33 5.44
C GLY A 127 13.49 -0.96 4.85
N LEU A 128 13.40 0.05 5.71
CA LEU A 128 12.90 1.38 5.34
C LEU A 128 14.02 2.39 5.05
N ASP A 129 15.23 2.17 5.56
CA ASP A 129 16.25 3.21 5.68
C ASP A 129 17.38 3.10 4.65
N GLN A 130 17.52 1.94 4.00
CA GLN A 130 18.57 1.76 2.99
C GLN A 130 18.29 2.61 1.73
N PRO A 131 19.32 3.12 1.05
CA PRO A 131 19.17 3.85 -0.20
C PRO A 131 18.55 2.98 -1.29
N MET A 132 17.99 3.61 -2.30
CA MET A 132 17.44 2.94 -3.50
C MET A 132 18.56 2.30 -4.31
N ASN A 133 18.36 1.05 -4.74
CA ASN A 133 19.25 0.37 -5.68
C ASN A 133 18.67 0.49 -7.11
N GLU A 134 19.15 1.47 -7.86
CA GLU A 134 18.65 1.76 -9.21
C GLU A 134 18.87 0.63 -10.22
N GLU A 135 19.91 -0.21 -10.04
CA GLU A 135 20.19 -1.35 -10.91
C GLU A 135 18.98 -2.30 -11.01
N ARG A 136 18.17 -2.38 -9.96
CA ARG A 136 16.93 -3.17 -9.96
C ARG A 136 15.90 -2.65 -10.96
N ALA A 137 15.87 -1.36 -11.24
CA ALA A 137 15.00 -0.78 -12.26
C ALA A 137 15.56 -1.04 -13.68
N TYR A 138 16.88 -0.97 -13.85
CA TYR A 138 17.50 -1.30 -15.16
C TYR A 138 17.33 -2.78 -15.54
N VAL A 139 17.24 -3.70 -14.57
CA VAL A 139 16.84 -5.09 -14.84
C VAL A 139 15.48 -5.15 -15.52
N LEU A 140 14.52 -4.35 -15.07
CA LEU A 140 13.17 -4.31 -15.67
C LEU A 140 13.21 -3.86 -17.12
N LEU A 141 14.04 -2.87 -17.45
CA LEU A 141 14.21 -2.41 -18.83
C LEU A 141 14.82 -3.50 -19.73
N ARG A 142 15.87 -4.17 -19.25
CA ARG A 142 16.48 -5.30 -19.98
C ARG A 142 15.49 -6.42 -20.25
N GLN A 143 14.68 -6.77 -19.26
CA GLN A 143 13.64 -7.80 -19.41
C GLN A 143 12.51 -7.35 -20.34
N ALA A 144 12.10 -6.07 -20.28
CA ALA A 144 11.07 -5.53 -21.14
C ALA A 144 11.49 -5.56 -22.61
N LYS A 145 12.74 -5.24 -22.94
CA LYS A 145 13.29 -5.34 -24.30
C LYS A 145 13.32 -6.77 -24.85
N GLN A 146 13.40 -7.79 -23.98
CA GLN A 146 13.28 -9.20 -24.42
C GLN A 146 11.82 -9.56 -24.78
N VAL A 147 10.83 -8.91 -24.19
CA VAL A 147 9.41 -9.13 -24.48
C VAL A 147 8.92 -8.23 -25.62
N LEU A 148 9.45 -7.04 -25.71
CA LEU A 148 9.16 -6.02 -26.73
C LEU A 148 10.49 -5.57 -27.36
N PRO A 149 11.05 -6.30 -28.36
CA PRO A 149 12.38 -6.02 -28.92
C PRO A 149 12.52 -4.61 -29.51
N ALA A 150 11.43 -4.05 -30.04
CA ALA A 150 11.42 -2.70 -30.61
C ALA A 150 11.20 -1.59 -29.53
N LEU A 151 11.21 -1.93 -28.24
CA LEU A 151 11.02 -0.96 -27.17
C LEU A 151 12.25 -0.05 -27.04
N GLU A 152 12.02 1.23 -27.31
CA GLU A 152 12.97 2.30 -27.07
C GLU A 152 12.30 3.41 -26.26
N ALA A 153 13.06 4.08 -25.43
CA ALA A 153 12.64 5.25 -24.70
C ALA A 153 13.87 6.08 -24.33
N SER A 154 13.81 7.36 -24.62
CA SER A 154 14.88 8.32 -24.30
C SER A 154 14.66 9.02 -22.96
N ASP A 155 13.42 9.07 -22.47
CA ASP A 155 13.05 9.69 -21.20
C ASP A 155 12.41 8.66 -20.25
N PHE A 156 12.95 8.59 -19.05
CA PHE A 156 12.44 7.71 -18.01
C PHE A 156 12.64 8.26 -16.61
N SER A 157 11.88 7.74 -15.68
CA SER A 157 12.10 7.97 -14.25
C SER A 157 12.07 6.64 -13.49
N ILE A 158 12.88 6.56 -12.44
CA ILE A 158 12.95 5.41 -11.55
C ILE A 158 12.23 5.78 -10.24
N TRP A 159 11.52 4.83 -9.69
CA TRP A 159 10.86 4.96 -8.40
C TRP A 159 10.92 3.65 -7.62
N MET A 160 11.05 3.77 -6.32
CA MET A 160 11.01 2.65 -5.38
C MET A 160 9.94 2.92 -4.31
N GLY A 161 9.18 1.90 -3.95
CA GLY A 161 8.18 1.99 -2.90
C GLY A 161 8.23 0.80 -1.95
N PHE A 162 7.64 1.03 -0.78
CA PHE A 162 7.63 0.10 0.34
C PHE A 162 6.29 -0.62 0.40
N ARG A 163 6.26 -1.92 0.07
CA ARG A 163 5.06 -2.76 0.24
C ARG A 163 5.07 -3.32 1.65
N PRO A 164 4.05 -3.04 2.44
CA PRO A 164 3.91 -3.65 3.76
C PRO A 164 3.38 -5.08 3.59
N SER A 165 4.18 -6.08 3.87
CA SER A 165 3.84 -7.49 3.66
C SER A 165 3.94 -8.30 4.94
N PHE A 166 3.01 -9.24 5.11
CA PHE A 166 3.08 -10.28 6.12
C PHE A 166 3.51 -11.60 5.49
N PRO A 167 4.07 -12.55 6.27
CA PRO A 167 4.56 -13.83 5.74
C PRO A 167 3.49 -14.66 5.02
N ASP A 168 2.23 -14.52 5.45
CA ASP A 168 1.06 -15.20 4.85
C ASP A 168 0.41 -14.42 3.70
N SER A 169 0.94 -13.24 3.36
CA SER A 169 0.41 -12.34 2.32
C SER A 169 -1.00 -11.81 2.57
N LEU A 170 -1.55 -11.96 3.78
CA LEU A 170 -2.85 -11.42 4.17
C LEU A 170 -2.67 -10.12 4.99
N PRO A 171 -3.50 -9.09 4.77
CA PRO A 171 -3.47 -7.89 5.62
C PRO A 171 -3.94 -8.18 7.05
N VAL A 172 -3.62 -7.29 7.96
CA VAL A 172 -4.28 -7.22 9.27
C VAL A 172 -5.42 -6.21 9.19
N ILE A 173 -6.63 -6.68 9.53
CA ILE A 173 -7.85 -5.86 9.69
C ILE A 173 -8.49 -6.30 10.99
N ASP A 174 -8.24 -5.58 12.09
CA ASP A 174 -8.62 -6.03 13.45
C ASP A 174 -8.73 -4.83 14.41
N GLU A 175 -9.36 -5.03 15.56
CA GLU A 175 -9.16 -4.18 16.72
C GLU A 175 -7.99 -4.75 17.55
N ALA A 176 -7.04 -3.89 17.91
CA ALA A 176 -5.85 -4.32 18.62
C ALA A 176 -6.17 -4.91 20.00
N SER A 177 -5.76 -6.14 20.27
CA SER A 177 -6.04 -6.83 21.53
C SER A 177 -5.59 -6.02 22.75
N GLY A 178 -6.47 -5.84 23.74
CA GLY A 178 -6.21 -5.06 24.94
C GLY A 178 -6.05 -3.55 24.71
N ARG A 179 -6.41 -3.03 23.54
CA ARG A 179 -6.28 -1.62 23.17
C ARG A 179 -7.57 -1.11 22.54
N ARG A 180 -8.62 -0.97 23.36
CA ARG A 180 -9.97 -0.53 22.92
C ARG A 180 -9.88 0.74 22.07
N GLY A 181 -10.57 0.75 20.94
CA GLY A 181 -10.63 1.89 20.02
C GLY A 181 -9.39 2.07 19.15
N LEU A 182 -8.43 1.14 19.18
CA LEU A 182 -7.30 1.10 18.28
C LEU A 182 -7.51 0.02 17.22
N PHE A 183 -7.73 0.42 15.98
CA PHE A 183 -7.95 -0.46 14.84
C PHE A 183 -6.73 -0.53 13.93
N LEU A 184 -6.52 -1.66 13.31
CA LEU A 184 -5.39 -1.99 12.46
C LEU A 184 -5.90 -2.26 11.04
N ALA A 185 -5.32 -1.61 10.04
CA ALA A 185 -5.67 -1.80 8.62
C ALA A 185 -4.45 -1.61 7.72
N PHE A 186 -3.55 -2.58 7.67
CA PHE A 186 -2.30 -2.52 6.91
C PHE A 186 -1.78 -3.90 6.52
N GLY A 187 -0.68 -3.93 5.77
CA GLY A 187 -0.03 -5.20 5.41
C GLY A 187 -0.57 -5.87 4.16
N HIS A 188 -1.15 -5.11 3.23
CA HIS A 188 -1.78 -5.64 2.01
C HIS A 188 -0.81 -6.14 0.95
N GLY A 189 0.50 -5.97 1.12
CA GLY A 189 1.50 -6.41 0.15
C GLY A 189 1.20 -5.93 -1.28
N HIS A 190 1.01 -6.88 -2.17
CA HIS A 190 0.71 -6.61 -3.59
C HIS A 190 -0.77 -6.31 -3.89
N THR A 191 -1.68 -6.52 -2.95
CA THR A 191 -3.14 -6.47 -3.17
C THR A 191 -3.82 -5.23 -2.63
N GLY A 192 -3.06 -4.25 -2.11
CA GLY A 192 -3.61 -3.07 -1.43
C GLY A 192 -4.57 -2.24 -2.28
N MET A 193 -4.33 -2.12 -3.58
CA MET A 193 -5.22 -1.38 -4.46
C MET A 193 -6.55 -2.11 -4.69
N THR A 194 -6.51 -3.42 -4.94
CA THR A 194 -7.71 -4.23 -5.17
C THR A 194 -8.48 -4.51 -3.89
N GLY A 195 -7.75 -4.67 -2.78
CA GLY A 195 -8.31 -4.90 -1.45
C GLY A 195 -8.74 -3.64 -0.70
N GLY A 196 -8.45 -2.44 -1.22
CA GLY A 196 -8.69 -1.19 -0.49
C GLY A 196 -10.16 -0.91 -0.18
N ALA A 197 -11.04 -1.10 -1.15
CA ALA A 197 -12.48 -0.87 -0.97
C ALA A 197 -13.12 -1.85 0.05
N PRO A 198 -12.95 -3.18 -0.06
CA PRO A 198 -13.45 -4.09 0.96
C PRO A 198 -12.80 -3.85 2.34
N THR A 199 -11.51 -3.50 2.41
CA THR A 199 -10.87 -3.12 3.67
C THR A 199 -11.54 -1.91 4.30
N GLY A 200 -11.80 -0.86 3.53
CA GLY A 200 -12.47 0.35 4.04
C GLY A 200 -13.86 0.03 4.60
N ARG A 201 -14.62 -0.84 3.94
CA ARG A 201 -15.94 -1.31 4.42
C ARG A 201 -15.82 -2.07 5.74
N LEU A 202 -14.90 -3.02 5.84
CA LEU A 202 -14.68 -3.80 7.06
C LEU A 202 -14.21 -2.93 8.23
N VAL A 203 -13.29 -1.99 7.98
CA VAL A 203 -12.84 -1.03 8.99
C VAL A 203 -13.99 -0.15 9.48
N LYS A 204 -14.86 0.32 8.57
CA LYS A 204 -16.08 1.07 8.94
C LYS A 204 -16.96 0.26 9.87
N GLN A 205 -17.23 -1.01 9.54
CA GLN A 205 -18.04 -1.90 10.35
C GLN A 205 -17.42 -2.11 11.74
N LEU A 206 -16.12 -2.41 11.80
CA LEU A 206 -15.39 -2.55 13.07
C LEU A 206 -15.46 -1.27 13.93
N VAL A 207 -15.16 -0.12 13.34
CA VAL A 207 -15.17 1.18 14.05
C VAL A 207 -16.56 1.54 14.53
N ALA A 208 -17.60 1.23 13.77
CA ALA A 208 -19.00 1.46 14.14
C ALA A 208 -19.56 0.44 15.15
N GLY A 209 -18.84 -0.68 15.39
CA GLY A 209 -19.36 -1.80 16.18
C GLY A 209 -20.44 -2.60 15.47
N GLU A 210 -20.46 -2.54 14.14
CA GLU A 210 -21.39 -3.29 13.29
C GLU A 210 -20.85 -4.70 13.01
N PRO A 211 -21.70 -5.69 12.79
CA PRO A 211 -21.26 -7.00 12.32
C PRO A 211 -20.51 -6.90 11.00
N ALA A 212 -19.36 -7.55 10.91
CA ALA A 212 -18.64 -7.67 9.65
C ALA A 212 -19.40 -8.59 8.67
N ASP A 213 -19.49 -8.20 7.41
CA ASP A 213 -20.19 -8.94 6.36
C ASP A 213 -19.36 -10.09 5.76
N MET A 214 -18.15 -10.31 6.30
CA MET A 214 -17.30 -11.46 6.00
C MET A 214 -16.48 -11.88 7.22
N PRO A 215 -16.00 -13.14 7.29
CA PRO A 215 -15.16 -13.59 8.39
C PRO A 215 -13.88 -12.78 8.53
N LEU A 216 -13.63 -12.23 9.72
CA LEU A 216 -12.41 -11.46 10.02
C LEU A 216 -11.27 -12.32 10.60
N ALA A 217 -11.55 -13.55 11.02
CA ALA A 217 -10.54 -14.43 11.63
C ALA A 217 -9.25 -14.58 10.80
N PRO A 218 -9.28 -14.73 9.46
CA PRO A 218 -8.07 -14.77 8.66
C PRO A 218 -7.25 -13.48 8.67
N TYR A 219 -7.87 -12.35 9.01
CA TYR A 219 -7.25 -11.02 9.01
C TYR A 219 -6.90 -10.53 10.42
N SER A 220 -7.20 -11.33 11.44
CA SER A 220 -6.89 -10.97 12.82
C SER A 220 -5.39 -10.91 13.09
N ALA A 221 -4.96 -9.92 13.87
CA ALA A 221 -3.59 -9.80 14.36
C ALA A 221 -3.16 -11.00 15.22
N ARG A 222 -4.14 -11.66 15.88
CA ARG A 222 -3.89 -12.83 16.76
C ARG A 222 -3.37 -14.07 16.02
N ARG A 223 -3.50 -14.13 14.69
CA ARG A 223 -2.98 -15.25 13.90
C ARG A 223 -1.44 -15.38 13.93
N PHE A 224 -0.77 -14.40 14.49
CA PHE A 224 0.68 -14.38 14.67
C PHE A 224 1.14 -14.63 16.13
N HIS A 225 0.22 -15.05 17.02
CA HIS A 225 0.48 -15.33 18.43
C HIS A 225 0.03 -16.73 18.81
#